data_502c7b7c16569fcd1656001a73ec40e4
#
_entry.id   502c7b7c16569fcd1656001a73ec40e4
#
_cell.length_a   1.000
_cell.length_b   1.000
_cell.length_c   1.000
_cell.angle_alpha   90.00
_cell.angle_beta   90.00
_cell.angle_gamma   90.00
#
_symmetry.space_group_name_H-M   'P 1'
#
loop_
_entity.id
_entity.type
_entity.pdbx_description
1 polymer ?
#
loop_
_entity_poly.entity_id
_entity_poly.type
_entity_poly.pdbx_seq_one_letter_code
_entity_poly.pdbx_strand_id
1 'polypeptide(L)'
;MGIDGLRDAANISVLANNYMEKRLLAIKGVTKGLPELTKRRLEMTRYSLGELTSETGVTTVDVQNRMTDYGVDAFWLSHEPWFIPEPFTPEAGELWSIEDIDYWIDVLEVVCEEARKDPEFVKNAPYNQVVHKQSSTNLDDPKNWATTYRAYKRKHSSKK
;
A
#
# COMPACT_ATOMS: atom_id res chain seq x y z
N MET A 1 26.82 -16.01 4.21
CA MET A 1 25.74 -16.73 4.91
C MET A 1 25.76 -18.18 4.45
N GLY A 2 25.79 -19.14 5.36
CA GLY A 2 25.75 -20.58 5.02
C GLY A 2 24.30 -21.08 4.94
N ILE A 3 24.13 -22.41 4.79
CA ILE A 3 22.81 -23.03 4.70
C ILE A 3 21.96 -22.77 5.97
N ASP A 4 22.58 -22.74 7.12
CA ASP A 4 21.90 -22.47 8.39
C ASP A 4 21.40 -21.02 8.43
N GLY A 5 22.22 -20.05 8.00
CA GLY A 5 21.78 -18.64 7.92
C GLY A 5 20.66 -18.41 6.89
N LEU A 6 20.63 -19.15 5.78
CA LEU A 6 19.50 -19.09 4.84
C LEU A 6 18.21 -19.66 5.46
N ARG A 7 18.35 -20.73 6.24
CA ARG A 7 17.22 -21.33 6.97
C ARG A 7 16.67 -20.36 8.02
N ASP A 8 17.55 -19.70 8.76
CA ASP A 8 17.17 -18.72 9.77
C ASP A 8 16.47 -17.52 9.15
N ALA A 9 16.99 -16.96 8.05
CA ALA A 9 16.33 -15.88 7.31
C ALA A 9 14.93 -16.26 6.85
N ALA A 10 14.77 -17.46 6.27
CA ALA A 10 13.44 -17.96 5.87
C ALA A 10 12.49 -18.13 7.05
N ASN A 11 12.96 -18.65 8.17
CA ASN A 11 12.15 -18.80 9.38
C ASN A 11 11.71 -17.44 9.96
N ILE A 12 12.62 -16.45 9.97
CA ILE A 12 12.32 -15.09 10.43
C ILE A 12 11.26 -14.46 9.54
N SER A 13 11.39 -14.56 8.21
CA SER A 13 10.40 -14.03 7.27
C SER A 13 8.99 -14.64 7.50
N VAL A 14 8.92 -15.95 7.72
CA VAL A 14 7.64 -16.63 8.05
C VAL A 14 7.06 -16.12 9.35
N LEU A 15 7.88 -15.96 10.40
CA LEU A 15 7.44 -15.43 11.69
C LEU A 15 6.96 -13.98 11.56
N ALA A 16 7.71 -13.13 10.88
CA ALA A 16 7.39 -11.72 10.65
C ALA A 16 6.03 -11.57 9.94
N ASN A 17 5.82 -12.30 8.84
CA ASN A 17 4.54 -12.28 8.12
C ASN A 17 3.36 -12.75 9.00
N ASN A 18 3.52 -13.82 9.78
CA ASN A 18 2.45 -14.30 10.63
C ASN A 18 2.19 -13.39 11.86
N TYR A 19 3.22 -12.69 12.35
CA TYR A 19 3.07 -11.66 13.36
C TYR A 19 2.30 -10.47 12.81
N MET A 20 2.69 -9.98 11.63
CA MET A 20 2.02 -8.88 10.92
C MET A 20 0.55 -9.23 10.63
N GLU A 21 0.24 -10.45 10.16
CA GLU A 21 -1.14 -10.88 9.92
C GLU A 21 -2.00 -10.76 11.19
N LYS A 22 -1.49 -11.23 12.31
CA LYS A 22 -2.22 -11.16 13.58
C LYS A 22 -2.53 -9.73 14.00
N ARG A 23 -1.59 -8.81 13.80
CA ARG A 23 -1.74 -7.40 14.17
C ARG A 23 -2.66 -6.67 13.19
N LEU A 24 -2.48 -6.84 11.89
CA LEU A 24 -3.28 -6.20 10.84
C LEU A 24 -4.76 -6.56 10.93
N LEU A 25 -5.08 -7.81 11.17
CA LEU A 25 -6.48 -8.26 11.30
C LEU A 25 -7.17 -7.78 12.58
N ALA A 26 -6.44 -7.16 13.52
CA ALA A 26 -7.03 -6.47 14.66
C ALA A 26 -7.48 -5.04 14.34
N ILE A 27 -7.00 -4.45 13.23
CA ILE A 27 -7.39 -3.10 12.81
C ILE A 27 -8.79 -3.15 12.19
N LYS A 28 -9.70 -2.33 12.69
CA LYS A 28 -11.04 -2.20 12.12
C LYS A 28 -10.96 -1.81 10.64
N GLY A 29 -11.67 -2.54 9.76
CA GLY A 29 -11.73 -2.28 8.32
C GLY A 29 -10.61 -2.91 7.51
N VAL A 30 -9.65 -3.60 8.16
CA VAL A 30 -8.68 -4.46 7.50
C VAL A 30 -9.21 -5.89 7.53
N THR A 31 -9.34 -6.50 6.38
CA THR A 31 -9.80 -7.89 6.27
C THR A 31 -8.78 -8.74 5.51
N LYS A 32 -8.88 -10.06 5.66
CA LYS A 32 -8.10 -10.98 4.84
C LYS A 32 -8.71 -11.06 3.45
N GLY A 33 -7.90 -10.85 2.43
CA GLY A 33 -8.37 -10.84 1.03
C GLY A 33 -8.98 -12.15 0.56
N LEU A 34 -8.50 -13.27 1.12
CA LEU A 34 -8.98 -14.64 0.87
C LEU A 34 -9.28 -15.32 2.21
N PRO A 35 -10.42 -15.02 2.83
CA PRO A 35 -10.72 -15.46 4.21
C PRO A 35 -10.86 -16.98 4.35
N GLU A 36 -11.17 -17.70 3.27
CA GLU A 36 -11.24 -19.16 3.22
C GLU A 36 -9.86 -19.81 3.39
N LEU A 37 -8.77 -19.10 3.16
CA LEU A 37 -7.41 -19.59 3.36
C LEU A 37 -7.02 -19.48 4.85
N THR A 38 -7.34 -20.49 5.62
CA THR A 38 -7.12 -20.53 7.08
C THR A 38 -5.71 -20.93 7.48
N LYS A 39 -4.94 -21.55 6.57
CA LYS A 39 -3.56 -21.95 6.84
C LYS A 39 -2.65 -20.74 6.92
N ARG A 40 -1.65 -20.83 7.78
CA ARG A 40 -0.58 -19.83 7.87
C ARG A 40 0.15 -19.68 6.54
N ARG A 41 0.50 -18.45 6.21
CA ARG A 41 1.22 -18.14 4.99
C ARG A 41 2.72 -18.19 5.24
N LEU A 42 3.49 -18.33 4.16
CA LEU A 42 4.95 -18.35 4.25
C LEU A 42 5.51 -16.93 4.34
N GLU A 43 5.40 -16.15 3.28
CA GLU A 43 6.06 -14.85 3.17
C GLU A 43 5.09 -13.68 3.06
N MET A 44 3.90 -13.87 2.50
CA MET A 44 2.94 -12.79 2.33
C MET A 44 1.49 -13.22 2.53
N THR A 45 0.70 -12.28 3.00
CA THR A 45 -0.76 -12.40 3.10
C THR A 45 -1.38 -11.23 2.36
N ARG A 46 -2.39 -11.50 1.53
CA ARG A 46 -3.15 -10.45 0.87
C ARG A 46 -4.29 -9.98 1.77
N TYR A 47 -4.37 -8.68 1.95
CA TYR A 47 -5.38 -8.00 2.76
C TYR A 47 -6.28 -7.16 1.87
N SER A 48 -7.36 -6.63 2.45
CA SER A 48 -8.32 -5.73 1.81
C SER A 48 -8.69 -4.59 2.75
N LEU A 49 -8.78 -3.39 2.19
CA LEU A 49 -9.38 -2.22 2.82
C LEU A 49 -10.80 -1.95 2.30
N GLY A 50 -11.41 -2.92 1.63
CA GLY A 50 -12.75 -2.78 1.04
C GLY A 50 -13.84 -2.36 2.03
N GLU A 51 -13.77 -2.79 3.29
CA GLU A 51 -14.68 -2.33 4.34
C GLU A 51 -14.46 -0.86 4.67
N LEU A 52 -13.21 -0.44 4.85
CA LEU A 52 -12.86 0.96 5.09
C LEU A 52 -13.33 1.85 3.94
N THR A 53 -13.08 1.44 2.70
CA THR A 53 -13.50 2.17 1.50
C THR A 53 -15.01 2.27 1.39
N SER A 54 -15.73 1.20 1.69
CA SER A 54 -17.20 1.20 1.70
C SER A 54 -17.77 2.14 2.78
N GLU A 55 -17.09 2.26 3.91
CA GLU A 55 -17.48 3.12 5.04
C GLU A 55 -17.16 4.60 4.77
N THR A 56 -16.02 4.92 4.15
CA THR A 56 -15.45 6.28 4.11
C THR A 56 -15.26 6.84 2.70
N GLY A 57 -15.24 6.00 1.69
CA GLY A 57 -14.85 6.35 0.32
C GLY A 57 -13.35 6.61 0.14
N VAL A 58 -12.51 6.32 1.15
CA VAL A 58 -11.06 6.42 1.07
C VAL A 58 -10.52 5.13 0.45
N THR A 59 -9.74 5.27 -0.62
CA THR A 59 -9.16 4.12 -1.34
C THR A 59 -7.84 3.67 -0.73
N THR A 60 -7.39 2.48 -1.10
CA THR A 60 -6.06 1.96 -0.74
C THR A 60 -4.93 2.89 -1.20
N VAL A 61 -5.10 3.53 -2.36
CA VAL A 61 -4.13 4.52 -2.87
C VAL A 61 -4.09 5.77 -1.98
N ASP A 62 -5.25 6.24 -1.50
CA ASP A 62 -5.31 7.38 -0.59
C ASP A 62 -4.63 7.06 0.74
N VAL A 63 -4.85 5.86 1.27
CA VAL A 63 -4.18 5.35 2.47
C VAL A 63 -2.67 5.31 2.28
N GLN A 64 -2.17 4.75 1.17
CA GLN A 64 -0.75 4.75 0.84
C GLN A 64 -0.17 6.17 0.84
N ASN A 65 -0.83 7.08 0.13
CA ASN A 65 -0.39 8.48 0.05
C ASN A 65 -0.31 9.14 1.43
N ARG A 66 -1.28 8.84 2.31
CA ARG A 66 -1.26 9.38 3.67
C ARG A 66 -0.17 8.75 4.53
N MET A 67 0.10 7.46 4.40
CA MET A 67 1.18 6.79 5.13
C MET A 67 2.57 7.37 4.81
N THR A 68 2.78 7.92 3.59
CA THR A 68 4.05 8.58 3.26
C THR A 68 4.32 9.83 4.08
N ASP A 69 3.28 10.50 4.59
CA ASP A 69 3.43 11.64 5.51
C ASP A 69 4.01 11.24 6.87
N TYR A 70 3.89 9.98 7.22
CA TYR A 70 4.49 9.35 8.41
C TYR A 70 5.82 8.66 8.12
N GLY A 71 6.39 8.85 6.91
CA GLY A 71 7.66 8.23 6.51
C GLY A 71 7.55 6.77 6.09
N VAL A 72 6.34 6.27 5.89
CA VAL A 72 6.09 4.91 5.36
C VAL A 72 5.87 4.99 3.86
N ASP A 73 6.86 4.61 3.07
CA ASP A 73 6.83 4.64 1.61
C ASP A 73 6.49 3.29 0.96
N ALA A 74 6.54 2.22 1.72
CA ALA A 74 6.29 0.85 1.27
C ALA A 74 4.95 0.34 1.78
N PHE A 75 3.86 0.63 1.05
CA PHE A 75 2.52 0.12 1.39
C PHE A 75 2.16 -1.17 0.66
N TRP A 76 2.79 -1.44 -0.48
CA TRP A 76 2.61 -2.66 -1.27
C TRP A 76 1.19 -2.82 -1.83
N LEU A 77 0.78 -1.89 -2.67
CA LEU A 77 -0.43 -2.05 -3.47
C LEU A 77 -0.36 -3.32 -4.33
N SER A 78 -1.45 -4.06 -4.39
CA SER A 78 -1.53 -5.23 -5.28
C SER A 78 -1.65 -4.79 -6.74
N HIS A 79 -1.04 -5.57 -7.64
CA HIS A 79 -1.16 -5.35 -9.08
C HIS A 79 -2.57 -5.66 -9.61
N GLU A 80 -2.99 -4.90 -10.60
CA GLU A 80 -4.23 -5.17 -11.33
C GLU A 80 -4.10 -6.37 -12.29
N PRO A 81 -5.20 -7.05 -12.65
CA PRO A 81 -6.58 -6.79 -12.25
C PRO A 81 -6.87 -7.25 -10.81
N TRP A 82 -7.66 -6.46 -10.08
CA TRP A 82 -8.03 -6.77 -8.70
C TRP A 82 -9.22 -7.74 -8.66
N PHE A 83 -9.02 -8.88 -8.04
CA PHE A 83 -10.09 -9.82 -7.70
C PHE A 83 -10.69 -9.60 -6.31
N ILE A 84 -9.98 -8.82 -5.50
CA ILE A 84 -10.31 -8.47 -4.12
C ILE A 84 -10.48 -6.94 -4.09
N PRO A 85 -11.51 -6.41 -3.44
CA PRO A 85 -11.68 -4.96 -3.30
C PRO A 85 -10.51 -4.35 -2.52
N GLU A 86 -9.96 -3.25 -3.02
CA GLU A 86 -8.93 -2.46 -2.33
C GLU A 86 -7.80 -3.32 -1.72
N PRO A 87 -7.10 -4.12 -2.53
CA PRO A 87 -6.13 -5.08 -2.03
C PRO A 87 -4.78 -4.43 -1.73
N PHE A 88 -4.11 -4.93 -0.69
CA PHE A 88 -2.70 -4.65 -0.42
C PHE A 88 -2.00 -5.89 0.11
N THR A 89 -0.68 -5.95 -0.08
CA THR A 89 0.11 -7.15 0.22
C THR A 89 1.47 -6.74 0.81
N PRO A 90 1.52 -6.36 2.11
CA PRO A 90 2.79 -6.06 2.76
C PRO A 90 3.64 -7.32 2.90
N GLU A 91 4.94 -7.15 2.75
CA GLU A 91 5.92 -8.23 2.77
C GLU A 91 7.00 -7.92 3.82
N ALA A 92 6.72 -8.30 5.06
CA ALA A 92 7.71 -8.20 6.12
C ALA A 92 8.72 -9.36 5.99
N GLY A 93 9.93 -9.04 5.56
CA GLY A 93 11.03 -9.99 5.42
C GLY A 93 11.95 -10.04 6.65
N GLU A 94 13.05 -10.76 6.50
CA GLU A 94 14.07 -10.95 7.54
C GLU A 94 14.84 -9.67 7.94
N LEU A 95 14.71 -8.61 7.14
CA LEU A 95 15.35 -7.32 7.42
C LEU A 95 14.52 -6.40 8.30
N TRP A 96 13.26 -6.75 8.56
CA TRP A 96 12.38 -5.96 9.39
C TRP A 96 12.50 -6.37 10.85
N SER A 97 12.76 -5.40 11.73
CA SER A 97 12.63 -5.61 13.17
C SER A 97 11.15 -5.68 13.59
N ILE A 98 10.89 -6.15 14.80
CA ILE A 98 9.53 -6.10 15.36
C ILE A 98 9.05 -4.66 15.46
N GLU A 99 9.93 -3.75 15.82
CA GLU A 99 9.66 -2.31 15.95
C GLU A 99 9.28 -1.69 14.60
N ASP A 100 9.94 -2.10 13.50
CA ASP A 100 9.58 -1.63 12.15
C ASP A 100 8.20 -2.13 11.75
N ILE A 101 7.90 -3.40 12.03
CA ILE A 101 6.58 -3.99 11.75
C ILE A 101 5.50 -3.29 12.57
N ASP A 102 5.73 -3.08 13.85
CA ASP A 102 4.79 -2.42 14.75
C ASP A 102 4.56 -0.97 14.31
N TYR A 103 5.61 -0.21 13.99
CA TYR A 103 5.48 1.15 13.50
C TYR A 103 4.65 1.22 12.22
N TRP A 104 4.91 0.34 11.25
CA TRP A 104 4.17 0.29 10.00
C TRP A 104 2.67 0.03 10.25
N ILE A 105 2.35 -0.89 11.15
CA ILE A 105 0.98 -1.26 11.50
C ILE A 105 0.27 -0.13 12.26
N ASP A 106 0.95 0.47 13.22
CA ASP A 106 0.42 1.58 14.02
C ASP A 106 0.11 2.79 13.13
N VAL A 107 0.96 3.08 12.12
CA VAL A 107 0.68 4.13 11.13
C VAL A 107 -0.56 3.78 10.30
N LEU A 108 -0.72 2.54 9.86
CA LEU A 108 -1.92 2.13 9.13
C LEU A 108 -3.18 2.28 9.99
N GLU A 109 -3.12 1.89 11.26
CA GLU A 109 -4.24 2.04 12.19
C GLU A 109 -4.64 3.51 12.36
N VAL A 110 -3.67 4.39 12.57
CA VAL A 110 -3.89 5.85 12.67
C VAL A 110 -4.53 6.38 11.39
N VAL A 111 -4.04 5.99 10.20
CA VAL A 111 -4.61 6.44 8.93
C VAL A 111 -6.04 5.91 8.73
N CYS A 112 -6.34 4.68 9.15
CA CYS A 112 -7.70 4.16 9.13
C CYS A 112 -8.64 4.93 10.06
N GLU A 113 -8.16 5.41 11.21
CA GLU A 113 -8.92 6.28 12.12
C GLU A 113 -9.12 7.68 11.54
N GLU A 114 -8.07 8.27 10.95
CA GLU A 114 -8.15 9.55 10.23
C GLU A 114 -9.18 9.47 9.10
N ALA A 115 -9.18 8.38 8.32
CA ALA A 115 -10.13 8.17 7.23
C ALA A 115 -11.58 8.16 7.70
N ARG A 116 -11.87 7.66 8.91
CA ARG A 116 -13.21 7.69 9.50
C ARG A 116 -13.60 9.06 10.05
N LYS A 117 -12.62 9.77 10.59
CA LYS A 117 -12.82 11.08 11.21
C LYS A 117 -12.98 12.19 10.16
N ASP A 118 -12.12 12.19 9.17
CA ASP A 118 -12.08 13.16 8.07
C ASP A 118 -11.56 12.49 6.77
N PRO A 119 -12.47 11.87 5.99
CA PRO A 119 -12.10 11.21 4.74
C PRO A 119 -11.39 12.14 3.75
N GLU A 120 -11.81 13.39 3.66
CA GLU A 120 -11.24 14.35 2.70
C GLU A 120 -9.81 14.72 3.07
N PHE A 121 -9.47 14.74 4.34
CA PHE A 121 -8.10 14.93 4.79
C PHE A 121 -7.19 13.80 4.25
N VAL A 122 -7.59 12.55 4.37
CA VAL A 122 -6.81 11.42 3.85
C VAL A 122 -6.76 11.42 2.33
N LYS A 123 -7.88 11.70 1.65
CA LYS A 123 -7.94 11.73 0.18
C LYS A 123 -7.04 12.81 -0.44
N ASN A 124 -6.74 13.88 0.25
CA ASN A 124 -5.89 14.96 -0.24
C ASN A 124 -4.41 14.81 0.13
N ALA A 125 -4.03 13.76 0.86
CA ALA A 125 -2.63 13.46 1.15
C ALA A 125 -1.82 13.12 -0.13
N PRO A 126 -0.49 13.29 -0.13
CA PRO A 126 0.36 13.63 1.01
C PRO A 126 0.47 15.15 1.26
N TYR A 127 0.76 15.55 2.50
CA TYR A 127 0.95 16.93 2.91
C TYR A 127 2.41 17.29 3.19
N ASN A 128 3.18 16.32 3.69
CA ASN A 128 4.55 16.54 4.15
C ASN A 128 5.60 16.17 3.08
N GLN A 129 5.15 15.82 1.87
CA GLN A 129 6.03 15.44 0.77
C GLN A 129 6.28 16.61 -0.17
N VAL A 130 7.44 16.61 -0.86
CA VAL A 130 7.77 17.61 -1.89
C VAL A 130 6.81 17.53 -3.07
N VAL A 131 6.34 16.32 -3.39
CA VAL A 131 5.33 16.07 -4.43
C VAL A 131 4.02 15.76 -3.75
N HIS A 132 3.04 16.63 -3.94
CA HIS A 132 1.67 16.41 -3.46
C HIS A 132 0.91 15.45 -4.37
N LYS A 133 -0.35 15.14 -4.03
CA LYS A 133 -1.20 14.22 -4.77
C LYS A 133 -1.22 14.53 -6.27
N GLN A 134 -0.88 13.54 -7.07
CA GLN A 134 -0.94 13.61 -8.52
C GLN A 134 -2.25 13.02 -9.03
N SER A 135 -2.87 13.67 -10.02
CA SER A 135 -4.00 13.07 -10.73
C SER A 135 -3.49 12.02 -11.71
N SER A 136 -3.87 10.77 -11.53
CA SER A 136 -3.52 9.67 -12.45
C SER A 136 -4.24 9.79 -13.79
N THR A 137 -5.41 10.43 -13.83
CA THR A 137 -6.25 10.55 -15.05
C THR A 137 -5.52 11.13 -16.25
N ASN A 138 -4.57 12.04 -16.05
CA ASN A 138 -3.75 12.60 -17.13
C ASN A 138 -2.61 11.66 -17.56
N LEU A 139 -2.15 10.79 -16.67
CA LEU A 139 -1.06 9.86 -16.95
C LEU A 139 -1.57 8.60 -17.65
N ASP A 140 -2.78 8.17 -17.35
CA ASP A 140 -3.39 6.96 -17.90
C ASP A 140 -3.97 7.15 -19.29
N ASP A 141 -4.23 8.41 -19.72
CA ASP A 141 -4.68 8.68 -21.09
C ASP A 141 -3.48 8.70 -22.09
N PRO A 142 -3.38 7.73 -23.01
CA PRO A 142 -2.31 7.66 -24.00
C PRO A 142 -2.15 8.93 -24.85
N LYS A 143 -3.21 9.74 -24.98
CA LYS A 143 -3.14 11.03 -25.69
C LYS A 143 -2.22 12.03 -25.02
N ASN A 144 -2.02 11.86 -23.69
CA ASN A 144 -1.14 12.72 -22.91
C ASN A 144 0.32 12.28 -22.97
N TRP A 145 0.59 11.08 -23.46
CA TRP A 145 1.94 10.54 -23.51
C TRP A 145 2.78 11.20 -24.61
N ALA A 146 4.05 11.37 -24.30
CA ALA A 146 5.07 11.84 -25.23
C ALA A 146 6.30 10.94 -25.10
N THR A 147 6.14 9.69 -25.54
CA THR A 147 7.15 8.62 -25.39
C THR A 147 8.41 8.84 -26.22
N THR A 148 8.40 9.79 -27.17
CA THR A 148 9.56 10.18 -27.97
C THR A 148 9.69 11.70 -28.04
N TYR A 149 10.91 12.22 -28.28
CA TYR A 149 11.12 13.65 -28.46
C TYR A 149 10.32 14.22 -29.63
N ARG A 150 10.09 13.43 -30.69
CA ARG A 150 9.24 13.82 -31.82
C ARG A 150 7.78 13.99 -31.40
N ALA A 151 7.26 13.06 -30.56
CA ALA A 151 5.91 13.16 -30.02
C ALA A 151 5.77 14.35 -29.07
N TYR A 152 6.77 14.58 -28.22
CA TYR A 152 6.84 15.77 -27.37
C TYR A 152 6.78 17.07 -28.17
N LYS A 153 7.60 17.19 -29.21
CA LYS A 153 7.59 18.36 -30.10
C LYS A 153 6.23 18.60 -30.74
N ARG A 154 5.60 17.56 -31.30
CA ARG A 154 4.26 17.67 -31.90
C ARG A 154 3.23 18.18 -30.92
N LYS A 155 3.25 17.65 -29.69
CA LYS A 155 2.31 18.00 -28.61
C LYS A 155 2.47 19.46 -28.17
N HIS A 156 3.67 20.01 -28.19
CA HIS A 156 3.98 21.35 -27.69
C HIS A 156 4.14 22.41 -28.79
N SER A 157 4.29 22.02 -30.08
CA SER A 157 4.41 22.96 -31.22
C SER A 157 3.07 23.58 -31.64
N SER A 158 1.94 22.99 -31.24
CA SER A 158 0.58 23.48 -31.57
C SER A 158 0.04 24.53 -30.59
N LYS A 159 0.88 25.05 -29.69
CA LYS A 159 0.54 26.09 -28.70
C LYS A 159 1.22 27.43 -29.00
N LYS A 160 1.44 27.76 -30.30
CA LYS A 160 1.81 29.11 -30.74
C LYS A 160 0.68 29.71 -31.53
#